data_827255d7ea91b5a303f6280ca0a30324
#
_entry.id   827255d7ea91b5a303f6280ca0a30324
#
_cell.length_a   1.000
_cell.length_b   1.000
_cell.length_c   1.000
_cell.angle_alpha   90.00
_cell.angle_beta   90.00
_cell.angle_gamma   90.00
#
_symmetry.space_group_name_H-M   'P 1'
#
loop_
_entity.id
_entity.type
_entity.pdbx_description
1 polymer ?
#
loop_
_entity_poly.entity_id
_entity_poly.type
_entity_poly.pdbx_seq_one_letter_code
_entity_poly.pdbx_strand_id
1 'polypeptide(L)'
;MARPAIPDEHAPDLRIVGPGELQALTELCRRCLPDPPDAEELSGTLFAGDRPALVRGDPAVGVVATEVEGDQGFVKLLCVDPKIQGNGLGHRLLAAAEADLAAAGATSVTIGADAPYFLYPGVETTQTAMISLLERHHYARVEANFNMEIDLGRIPPDPGGATVAALEEHDALDAWTAEHWPNWRLEVLRALGKGTLAVSREPGGDSGSGGDSGSGGGGYRSFCAYDVNRKGTLGPVAVRPDLMGKGAGVAALLHALHRMRAAGYAKAEVLWVGPVVPYARVGGRVNRVFFVYRRFLP
;
A
#
# COMPACT_ATOMS: atom_id res chain seq x y z
N MET A 1 -37.86 -6.05 8.30
CA MET A 1 -38.35 -4.74 8.79
C MET A 1 -37.32 -3.70 8.32
N ALA A 2 -37.70 -2.82 7.42
CA ALA A 2 -36.87 -1.69 7.00
C ALA A 2 -36.75 -0.70 8.17
N ARG A 3 -35.53 -0.36 8.59
CA ARG A 3 -35.27 0.75 9.51
C ARG A 3 -35.72 2.05 8.82
N PRO A 4 -36.37 2.98 9.52
CA PRO A 4 -36.75 4.27 8.95
C PRO A 4 -35.49 5.01 8.51
N ALA A 5 -35.50 5.61 7.31
CA ALA A 5 -34.50 6.53 6.86
C ALA A 5 -34.40 7.71 7.85
N ILE A 6 -33.16 8.07 8.23
CA ILE A 6 -32.94 9.29 9.03
C ILE A 6 -33.41 10.49 8.16
N PRO A 7 -34.20 11.42 8.69
CA PRO A 7 -34.51 12.66 7.97
C PRO A 7 -33.21 13.40 7.62
N ASP A 8 -33.13 13.98 6.43
CA ASP A 8 -31.98 14.68 5.85
C ASP A 8 -31.44 15.84 6.70
N GLU A 9 -32.22 16.36 7.63
CA GLU A 9 -31.84 17.51 8.48
C GLU A 9 -30.71 17.26 9.49
N HIS A 10 -30.28 16.01 9.71
CA HIS A 10 -29.18 15.66 10.63
C HIS A 10 -28.07 14.85 9.97
N ALA A 11 -28.04 14.81 8.65
CA ALA A 11 -27.00 14.10 7.93
C ALA A 11 -25.69 14.89 7.98
N PRO A 12 -24.56 14.28 8.42
CA PRO A 12 -23.27 14.98 8.49
C PRO A 12 -22.91 15.56 7.12
N ASP A 13 -22.41 16.79 7.11
CA ASP A 13 -21.92 17.45 5.90
C ASP A 13 -20.70 16.71 5.36
N LEU A 14 -20.69 16.41 4.07
CA LEU A 14 -19.57 15.76 3.39
C LEU A 14 -18.55 16.82 2.91
N ARG A 15 -18.06 17.63 3.84
CA ARG A 15 -17.05 18.65 3.55
C ARG A 15 -15.69 18.05 3.19
N ILE A 16 -14.82 18.85 2.62
CA ILE A 16 -13.43 18.46 2.39
C ILE A 16 -12.68 18.43 3.72
N VAL A 17 -11.93 17.36 3.94
CA VAL A 17 -11.09 17.11 5.11
C VAL A 17 -9.62 17.30 4.72
N GLY A 18 -8.93 18.19 5.39
CA GLY A 18 -7.54 18.50 5.10
C GLY A 18 -6.54 17.87 6.09
N PRO A 19 -5.24 18.03 5.83
CA PRO A 19 -4.17 17.47 6.69
C PRO A 19 -4.19 18.02 8.12
N GLY A 20 -4.80 19.18 8.38
CA GLY A 20 -4.99 19.72 9.74
C GLY A 20 -5.90 18.86 10.64
N GLU A 21 -6.67 17.91 10.05
CA GLU A 21 -7.57 17.01 10.76
C GLU A 21 -7.03 15.58 10.89
N LEU A 22 -5.74 15.39 10.60
CA LEU A 22 -5.09 14.09 10.56
C LEU A 22 -5.26 13.29 11.86
N GLN A 23 -5.24 13.95 13.02
CA GLN A 23 -5.44 13.29 14.31
C GLN A 23 -6.86 12.70 14.42
N ALA A 24 -7.88 13.48 14.08
CA ALA A 24 -9.28 13.03 14.12
C ALA A 24 -9.53 11.88 13.11
N LEU A 25 -8.90 11.97 11.93
CA LEU A 25 -8.94 10.91 10.92
C LEU A 25 -8.28 9.62 11.44
N THR A 26 -7.14 9.72 12.11
CA THR A 26 -6.45 8.57 12.72
C THR A 26 -7.33 7.90 13.78
N GLU A 27 -7.97 8.70 14.64
CA GLU A 27 -8.88 8.18 15.65
C GLU A 27 -10.12 7.49 15.04
N LEU A 28 -10.65 8.02 13.93
CA LEU A 28 -11.72 7.35 13.20
C LEU A 28 -11.25 5.99 12.65
N CYS A 29 -10.09 5.94 12.00
CA CYS A 29 -9.52 4.70 11.47
C CYS A 29 -9.34 3.64 12.58
N ARG A 30 -8.88 4.04 13.77
CA ARG A 30 -8.74 3.13 14.94
C ARG A 30 -10.07 2.51 15.38
N ARG A 31 -11.19 3.23 15.21
CA ARG A 31 -12.52 2.70 15.54
C ARG A 31 -13.11 1.81 14.44
N CYS A 32 -12.68 2.02 13.18
CA CYS A 32 -13.31 1.40 12.02
C CYS A 32 -12.57 0.19 11.48
N LEU A 33 -11.25 0.15 11.63
CA LEU A 33 -10.39 -0.80 10.92
C LEU A 33 -9.71 -1.76 11.89
N PRO A 34 -9.60 -3.05 11.57
CA PRO A 34 -8.94 -4.03 12.43
C PRO A 34 -7.43 -3.81 12.53
N ASP A 35 -6.84 -3.22 11.50
CA ASP A 35 -5.43 -2.85 11.42
C ASP A 35 -5.32 -1.40 10.94
N PRO A 36 -5.56 -0.42 11.83
CA PRO A 36 -5.64 0.99 11.47
C PRO A 36 -4.25 1.56 11.14
N PRO A 37 -4.15 2.40 10.08
CA PRO A 37 -2.93 3.16 9.81
C PRO A 37 -2.70 4.21 10.92
N ASP A 38 -1.43 4.51 11.18
CA ASP A 38 -1.07 5.62 12.05
C ASP A 38 -1.12 6.98 11.31
N ALA A 39 -0.84 8.06 12.04
CA ALA A 39 -0.92 9.41 11.46
C ALA A 39 0.14 9.65 10.36
N GLU A 40 1.34 9.08 10.50
CA GLU A 40 2.40 9.19 9.49
C GLU A 40 2.02 8.44 8.21
N GLU A 41 1.49 7.23 8.34
CA GLU A 41 1.02 6.40 7.25
C GLU A 41 -0.15 7.05 6.49
N LEU A 42 -1.13 7.60 7.23
CA LEU A 42 -2.24 8.35 6.63
C LEU A 42 -1.76 9.62 5.93
N SER A 43 -0.87 10.38 6.55
CA SER A 43 -0.30 11.58 5.96
C SER A 43 0.46 11.26 4.68
N GLY A 44 1.32 10.25 4.72
CA GLY A 44 2.13 9.83 3.59
C GLY A 44 1.35 9.21 2.43
N THR A 45 0.15 8.68 2.69
CA THR A 45 -0.66 8.01 1.67
C THR A 45 -1.78 8.90 1.14
N LEU A 46 -2.38 9.75 1.98
CA LEU A 46 -3.53 10.56 1.58
C LEU A 46 -3.16 12.00 1.22
N PHE A 47 -2.13 12.58 1.85
CA PHE A 47 -1.86 14.02 1.73
C PHE A 47 -0.49 14.36 1.15
N ALA A 48 0.40 13.39 0.99
CA ALA A 48 1.72 13.59 0.41
C ALA A 48 1.79 13.14 -1.05
N GLY A 49 2.88 13.57 -1.75
CA GLY A 49 3.14 13.23 -3.14
C GLY A 49 2.48 14.16 -4.14
N ASP A 50 2.61 13.82 -5.41
CA ASP A 50 2.16 14.64 -6.53
C ASP A 50 0.64 14.53 -6.78
N ARG A 51 0.00 13.52 -6.19
CA ARG A 51 -1.43 13.23 -6.32
C ARG A 51 -2.05 13.00 -4.94
N PRO A 52 -2.29 14.08 -4.16
CA PRO A 52 -2.96 13.95 -2.87
C PRO A 52 -4.41 13.48 -3.07
N ALA A 53 -4.88 12.62 -2.17
CA ALA A 53 -6.26 12.15 -2.18
C ALA A 53 -7.23 13.28 -1.83
N LEU A 54 -8.39 13.31 -2.49
CA LEU A 54 -9.52 14.10 -2.05
C LEU A 54 -10.23 13.35 -0.91
N VAL A 55 -10.20 13.92 0.30
CA VAL A 55 -10.89 13.35 1.45
C VAL A 55 -12.16 14.13 1.74
N ARG A 56 -13.32 13.43 1.78
CA ARG A 56 -14.62 14.01 2.10
C ARG A 56 -15.25 13.35 3.32
N GLY A 57 -16.02 14.13 4.06
CA GLY A 57 -16.82 13.66 5.19
C GLY A 57 -16.60 14.47 6.46
N ASP A 58 -16.87 13.83 7.60
CA ASP A 58 -16.58 14.32 8.93
C ASP A 58 -15.73 13.27 9.67
N PRO A 59 -14.47 13.57 10.05
CA PRO A 59 -13.60 12.63 10.77
C PRO A 59 -14.16 12.16 12.12
N ALA A 60 -15.16 12.84 12.66
CA ALA A 60 -15.85 12.38 13.87
C ALA A 60 -16.70 11.13 13.63
N VAL A 61 -17.26 10.97 12.43
CA VAL A 61 -18.30 9.95 12.14
C VAL A 61 -18.04 9.12 10.88
N GLY A 62 -17.44 9.68 9.83
CA GLY A 62 -17.15 8.92 8.61
C GLY A 62 -16.54 9.75 7.50
N VAL A 63 -15.64 9.13 6.74
CA VAL A 63 -14.92 9.74 5.62
C VAL A 63 -14.77 8.78 4.46
N VAL A 64 -14.55 9.34 3.27
CA VAL A 64 -14.06 8.65 2.08
C VAL A 64 -12.87 9.42 1.51
N ALA A 65 -11.84 8.71 1.05
CA ALA A 65 -10.68 9.28 0.38
C ALA A 65 -10.56 8.69 -1.02
N THR A 66 -10.41 9.56 -2.02
CA THR A 66 -10.37 9.19 -3.43
C THR A 66 -9.14 9.75 -4.13
N GLU A 67 -8.68 9.04 -5.16
CA GLU A 67 -7.59 9.47 -6.05
C GLU A 67 -7.93 9.07 -7.50
N VAL A 68 -7.44 9.82 -8.48
CA VAL A 68 -7.57 9.50 -9.91
C VAL A 68 -6.20 9.30 -10.52
N GLU A 69 -6.05 8.22 -11.31
CA GLU A 69 -4.89 7.96 -12.15
C GLU A 69 -5.33 7.66 -13.57
N GLY A 70 -5.04 8.58 -14.49
CA GLY A 70 -5.56 8.48 -15.85
C GLY A 70 -7.09 8.52 -15.89
N ASP A 71 -7.71 7.47 -16.38
CA ASP A 71 -9.17 7.26 -16.42
C ASP A 71 -9.68 6.31 -15.32
N GLN A 72 -8.83 5.94 -14.37
CA GLN A 72 -9.19 5.08 -13.24
C GLN A 72 -9.33 5.89 -11.96
N GLY A 73 -10.44 5.71 -11.28
CA GLY A 73 -10.68 6.25 -9.95
C GLY A 73 -10.42 5.19 -8.87
N PHE A 74 -9.91 5.62 -7.73
CA PHE A 74 -9.64 4.76 -6.58
C PHE A 74 -10.30 5.31 -5.33
N VAL A 75 -10.94 4.44 -4.55
CA VAL A 75 -11.32 4.71 -3.17
C VAL A 75 -10.25 4.10 -2.28
N LYS A 76 -9.36 4.95 -1.76
CA LYS A 76 -8.21 4.54 -0.91
C LYS A 76 -8.65 4.19 0.52
N LEU A 77 -9.67 4.86 1.01
CA LEU A 77 -10.21 4.71 2.36
C LEU A 77 -11.71 5.01 2.36
N LEU A 78 -12.50 4.18 3.04
CA LEU A 78 -13.87 4.49 3.40
C LEU A 78 -14.11 3.98 4.82
N CYS A 79 -14.37 4.89 5.75
CA CYS A 79 -14.63 4.60 7.14
C CYS A 79 -15.95 5.20 7.58
N VAL A 80 -16.75 4.43 8.34
CA VAL A 80 -17.94 4.91 9.06
C VAL A 80 -17.87 4.36 10.48
N ASP A 81 -17.99 5.23 11.47
CA ASP A 81 -17.97 4.85 12.89
C ASP A 81 -18.95 3.70 13.13
N PRO A 82 -18.52 2.57 13.72
CA PRO A 82 -19.38 1.41 13.97
C PRO A 82 -20.69 1.72 14.69
N LYS A 83 -20.69 2.76 15.55
CA LYS A 83 -21.88 3.16 16.32
C LYS A 83 -23.02 3.70 15.44
N ILE A 84 -22.71 4.20 14.24
CA ILE A 84 -23.67 4.82 13.33
C ILE A 84 -23.78 4.10 11.98
N GLN A 85 -23.11 2.96 11.82
CA GLN A 85 -23.32 2.12 10.64
C GLN A 85 -24.79 1.70 10.48
N GLY A 86 -25.20 1.42 9.24
CA GLY A 86 -26.57 1.05 8.92
C GLY A 86 -27.55 2.24 8.78
N ASN A 87 -27.07 3.47 8.95
CA ASN A 87 -27.88 4.70 8.86
C ASN A 87 -27.71 5.46 7.52
N GLY A 88 -27.18 4.80 6.49
CA GLY A 88 -27.07 5.38 5.15
C GLY A 88 -25.79 6.19 4.89
N LEU A 89 -24.98 6.55 5.91
CA LEU A 89 -23.80 7.40 5.72
C LEU A 89 -22.79 6.76 4.74
N GLY A 90 -22.53 5.44 4.82
CA GLY A 90 -21.64 4.74 3.89
C GLY A 90 -22.10 4.85 2.43
N HIS A 91 -23.40 4.78 2.17
CA HIS A 91 -23.98 4.99 0.83
C HIS A 91 -23.73 6.41 0.32
N ARG A 92 -23.92 7.42 1.18
CA ARG A 92 -23.71 8.82 0.83
C ARG A 92 -22.24 9.12 0.53
N LEU A 93 -21.32 8.60 1.36
CA LEU A 93 -19.88 8.73 1.16
C LEU A 93 -19.45 8.09 -0.16
N LEU A 94 -19.91 6.88 -0.43
CA LEU A 94 -19.56 6.18 -1.66
C LEU A 94 -20.12 6.88 -2.91
N ALA A 95 -21.37 7.36 -2.85
CA ALA A 95 -21.99 8.13 -3.93
C ALA A 95 -21.26 9.46 -4.18
N ALA A 96 -20.81 10.15 -3.13
CA ALA A 96 -20.02 11.37 -3.26
C ALA A 96 -18.66 11.08 -3.90
N ALA A 97 -18.01 9.98 -3.48
CA ALA A 97 -16.75 9.52 -4.09
C ALA A 97 -16.90 9.22 -5.59
N GLU A 98 -17.95 8.50 -5.98
CA GLU A 98 -18.25 8.20 -7.39
C GLU A 98 -18.48 9.49 -8.20
N ALA A 99 -19.20 10.47 -7.63
CA ALA A 99 -19.45 11.76 -8.29
C ALA A 99 -18.14 12.58 -8.46
N ASP A 100 -17.31 12.66 -7.43
CA ASP A 100 -16.02 13.35 -7.50
C ASP A 100 -15.08 12.71 -8.53
N LEU A 101 -14.99 11.38 -8.54
CA LEU A 101 -14.16 10.63 -9.48
C LEU A 101 -14.66 10.79 -10.91
N ALA A 102 -15.97 10.73 -11.15
CA ALA A 102 -16.57 10.99 -12.47
C ALA A 102 -16.29 12.43 -12.94
N ALA A 103 -16.44 13.41 -12.06
CA ALA A 103 -16.15 14.81 -12.36
C ALA A 103 -14.65 15.05 -12.68
N ALA A 104 -13.76 14.22 -12.15
CA ALA A 104 -12.33 14.22 -12.42
C ALA A 104 -11.97 13.39 -13.68
N GLY A 105 -12.94 12.81 -14.40
CA GLY A 105 -12.74 12.08 -15.65
C GLY A 105 -12.52 10.57 -15.51
N ALA A 106 -12.72 10.00 -14.32
CA ALA A 106 -12.63 8.56 -14.17
C ALA A 106 -13.81 7.85 -14.85
N THR A 107 -13.51 6.75 -15.53
CA THR A 107 -14.51 5.87 -16.19
C THR A 107 -14.80 4.62 -15.37
N SER A 108 -13.98 4.34 -14.36
CA SER A 108 -14.16 3.23 -13.44
C SER A 108 -13.69 3.59 -12.03
N VAL A 109 -14.24 2.90 -11.03
CA VAL A 109 -13.84 3.03 -9.62
C VAL A 109 -13.40 1.68 -9.08
N THR A 110 -12.19 1.65 -8.51
CA THR A 110 -11.63 0.49 -7.82
C THR A 110 -11.50 0.79 -6.32
N ILE A 111 -11.79 -0.19 -5.48
CA ILE A 111 -11.73 -0.04 -4.03
C ILE A 111 -10.42 -0.64 -3.50
N GLY A 112 -9.54 0.20 -2.96
CA GLY A 112 -8.19 -0.17 -2.56
C GLY A 112 -7.29 -0.51 -3.76
N ALA A 113 -6.18 -1.18 -3.51
CA ALA A 113 -5.24 -1.66 -4.54
C ALA A 113 -4.72 -0.53 -5.47
N ASP A 114 -4.51 0.65 -4.92
CA ASP A 114 -4.12 1.87 -5.61
C ASP A 114 -2.60 2.12 -5.50
N ALA A 115 -1.81 1.24 -6.11
CA ALA A 115 -0.35 1.43 -6.16
C ALA A 115 0.01 2.80 -6.81
N PRO A 116 1.13 3.42 -6.42
CA PRO A 116 2.18 2.88 -5.53
C PRO A 116 1.93 3.10 -4.03
N TYR A 117 1.03 3.96 -3.62
CA TYR A 117 0.87 4.37 -2.22
C TYR A 117 -0.49 3.96 -1.67
N PHE A 118 -0.72 2.67 -1.53
CA PHE A 118 -1.96 2.11 -1.01
C PHE A 118 -1.92 1.89 0.52
N LEU A 119 -3.08 1.93 1.13
CA LEU A 119 -3.26 1.51 2.54
C LEU A 119 -3.54 0.00 2.64
N TYR A 120 -4.32 -0.52 1.72
CA TYR A 120 -4.74 -1.93 1.67
C TYR A 120 -4.80 -2.43 0.23
N PRO A 121 -4.44 -3.69 -0.04
CA PRO A 121 -4.51 -4.27 -1.39
C PRO A 121 -5.94 -4.65 -1.82
N GLY A 122 -6.95 -4.08 -1.20
CA GLY A 122 -8.37 -4.32 -1.41
C GLY A 122 -9.18 -4.24 -0.12
N VAL A 123 -10.38 -4.79 -0.13
CA VAL A 123 -11.27 -4.92 1.03
C VAL A 123 -11.01 -6.24 1.73
N GLU A 124 -10.58 -6.21 2.99
CA GLU A 124 -10.32 -7.42 3.75
C GLU A 124 -11.60 -8.25 3.92
N THR A 125 -11.51 -9.56 3.76
CA THR A 125 -12.67 -10.47 3.78
C THR A 125 -13.45 -10.47 5.09
N THR A 126 -12.88 -9.97 6.16
CA THR A 126 -13.53 -9.78 7.46
C THR A 126 -14.43 -8.54 7.54
N GLN A 127 -14.31 -7.61 6.60
CA GLN A 127 -15.08 -6.36 6.57
C GLN A 127 -16.45 -6.54 5.91
N THR A 128 -17.33 -7.36 6.50
CA THR A 128 -18.64 -7.70 5.95
C THR A 128 -19.52 -6.48 5.64
N ALA A 129 -19.46 -5.42 6.45
CA ALA A 129 -20.24 -4.20 6.22
C ALA A 129 -19.81 -3.49 4.93
N MET A 130 -18.51 -3.39 4.67
CA MET A 130 -17.97 -2.82 3.44
C MET A 130 -18.35 -3.68 2.23
N ILE A 131 -18.15 -4.99 2.31
CA ILE A 131 -18.53 -5.95 1.26
C ILE A 131 -20.01 -5.78 0.90
N SER A 132 -20.90 -5.76 1.90
CA SER A 132 -22.34 -5.59 1.69
C SER A 132 -22.68 -4.23 1.06
N LEU A 133 -21.98 -3.16 1.43
CA LEU A 133 -22.15 -1.84 0.83
C LEU A 133 -21.79 -1.88 -0.67
N LEU A 134 -20.64 -2.42 -1.02
CA LEU A 134 -20.15 -2.47 -2.39
C LEU A 134 -21.01 -3.33 -3.31
N GLU A 135 -21.45 -4.50 -2.84
CA GLU A 135 -22.35 -5.36 -3.60
C GLU A 135 -23.72 -4.68 -3.86
N ARG A 136 -24.24 -3.92 -2.88
CA ARG A 136 -25.46 -3.10 -3.06
C ARG A 136 -25.27 -1.97 -4.07
N HIS A 137 -24.06 -1.45 -4.23
CA HIS A 137 -23.70 -0.44 -5.23
C HIS A 137 -23.26 -1.07 -6.56
N HIS A 138 -23.50 -2.37 -6.76
CA HIS A 138 -23.18 -3.10 -8.00
C HIS A 138 -21.69 -3.11 -8.36
N TYR A 139 -20.82 -3.04 -7.35
CA TYR A 139 -19.40 -3.33 -7.55
C TYR A 139 -19.20 -4.82 -7.77
N ALA A 140 -18.48 -5.17 -8.82
CA ALA A 140 -18.06 -6.54 -9.08
C ALA A 140 -16.76 -6.85 -8.36
N ARG A 141 -16.67 -8.01 -7.73
CA ARG A 141 -15.40 -8.55 -7.24
C ARG A 141 -14.60 -9.05 -8.44
N VAL A 142 -13.46 -8.40 -8.72
CA VAL A 142 -12.65 -8.67 -9.92
C VAL A 142 -11.39 -9.47 -9.63
N GLU A 143 -10.88 -9.40 -8.38
CA GLU A 143 -9.62 -10.03 -7.99
C GLU A 143 -9.65 -10.39 -6.50
N ALA A 144 -8.75 -11.29 -6.09
CA ALA A 144 -8.47 -11.57 -4.69
C ALA A 144 -6.96 -11.49 -4.46
N ASN A 145 -6.55 -10.61 -3.57
CA ASN A 145 -5.18 -10.44 -3.12
C ASN A 145 -5.01 -11.04 -1.72
N PHE A 146 -3.81 -11.35 -1.34
CA PHE A 146 -3.51 -11.78 0.02
C PHE A 146 -2.17 -11.26 0.50
N ASN A 147 -2.05 -11.16 1.81
CA ASN A 147 -0.82 -10.87 2.51
C ASN A 147 -0.27 -12.15 3.15
N MET A 148 1.04 -12.14 3.42
CA MET A 148 1.69 -13.21 4.18
C MET A 148 2.39 -12.64 5.41
N GLU A 149 2.30 -13.34 6.52
CA GLU A 149 3.02 -13.01 7.75
C GLU A 149 4.26 -13.88 7.89
N ILE A 150 5.38 -13.28 8.30
CA ILE A 150 6.65 -13.94 8.60
C ILE A 150 7.01 -13.68 10.06
N ASP A 151 7.21 -14.73 10.86
CA ASP A 151 7.73 -14.66 12.23
C ASP A 151 9.23 -14.37 12.18
N LEU A 152 9.64 -13.15 12.55
CA LEU A 152 11.04 -12.72 12.49
C LEU A 152 11.95 -13.41 13.52
N GLY A 153 11.38 -14.05 14.52
CA GLY A 153 12.12 -14.90 15.46
C GLY A 153 12.58 -16.24 14.87
N ARG A 154 12.03 -16.63 13.70
CA ARG A 154 12.24 -17.94 13.07
C ARG A 154 12.82 -17.90 11.67
N ILE A 155 13.24 -16.73 11.20
CA ILE A 155 13.82 -16.58 9.86
C ILE A 155 15.19 -17.26 9.75
N PRO A 156 15.57 -17.78 8.55
CA PRO A 156 16.92 -18.28 8.30
C PRO A 156 17.99 -17.21 8.56
N PRO A 157 19.25 -17.60 8.80
CA PRO A 157 20.36 -16.66 8.90
C PRO A 157 20.49 -15.78 7.65
N ASP A 158 20.96 -14.54 7.83
CA ASP A 158 21.31 -13.67 6.70
C ASP A 158 22.54 -14.28 5.97
N PRO A 159 22.41 -14.63 4.68
CA PRO A 159 23.52 -15.22 3.93
C PRO A 159 24.60 -14.19 3.58
N GLY A 160 24.37 -12.90 3.85
CA GLY A 160 25.20 -11.80 3.37
C GLY A 160 24.98 -11.50 1.87
N GLY A 161 25.77 -10.57 1.33
CA GLY A 161 25.70 -10.18 -0.08
C GLY A 161 24.59 -9.18 -0.41
N ALA A 162 23.93 -8.63 0.62
CA ALA A 162 23.02 -7.49 0.52
C ALA A 162 23.37 -6.44 1.59
N THR A 163 23.04 -5.19 1.29
CA THR A 163 23.23 -4.04 2.19
C THR A 163 22.04 -3.11 2.11
N VAL A 164 21.87 -2.22 3.07
CA VAL A 164 20.94 -1.09 2.91
C VAL A 164 21.54 -0.14 1.87
N ALA A 165 20.72 0.31 0.92
CA ALA A 165 21.13 1.29 -0.08
C ALA A 165 21.37 2.66 0.56
N ALA A 166 22.41 3.36 0.12
CA ALA A 166 22.73 4.72 0.55
C ALA A 166 22.00 5.75 -0.31
N LEU A 167 21.72 6.95 0.23
CA LEU A 167 21.02 8.01 -0.50
C LEU A 167 21.76 8.47 -1.76
N GLU A 168 23.06 8.35 -1.77
CA GLU A 168 23.93 8.68 -2.90
C GLU A 168 23.68 7.76 -4.11
N GLU A 169 23.04 6.63 -3.90
CA GLU A 169 22.65 5.68 -4.96
C GLU A 169 21.33 6.05 -5.65
N HIS A 170 20.74 7.19 -5.32
CA HIS A 170 19.41 7.61 -5.81
C HIS A 170 19.29 7.50 -7.33
N ASP A 171 20.19 8.15 -8.08
CA ASP A 171 20.09 8.22 -9.54
C ASP A 171 20.30 6.85 -10.21
N ALA A 172 21.21 6.03 -9.65
CA ALA A 172 21.46 4.69 -10.14
C ALA A 172 20.27 3.75 -9.89
N LEU A 173 19.66 3.83 -8.70
CA LEU A 173 18.46 3.05 -8.36
C LEU A 173 17.24 3.52 -9.14
N ASP A 174 17.10 4.83 -9.34
CA ASP A 174 16.04 5.40 -10.16
C ASP A 174 16.09 4.90 -11.59
N ALA A 175 17.25 4.99 -12.24
CA ALA A 175 17.47 4.50 -13.59
C ALA A 175 17.24 2.98 -13.70
N TRP A 176 17.81 2.21 -12.78
CA TRP A 176 17.65 0.75 -12.76
C TRP A 176 16.20 0.31 -12.54
N THR A 177 15.49 0.99 -11.64
CA THR A 177 14.09 0.67 -11.37
C THR A 177 13.19 1.09 -12.52
N ALA A 178 13.45 2.24 -13.15
CA ALA A 178 12.73 2.70 -14.33
C ALA A 178 12.86 1.71 -15.50
N GLU A 179 14.04 1.08 -15.68
CA GLU A 179 14.30 0.10 -16.72
C GLU A 179 13.62 -1.25 -16.47
N HIS A 180 13.71 -1.76 -15.24
CA HIS A 180 13.34 -3.15 -14.95
C HIS A 180 11.98 -3.29 -14.25
N TRP A 181 11.59 -2.29 -13.43
CA TRP A 181 10.40 -2.34 -12.56
C TRP A 181 9.74 -0.96 -12.43
N PRO A 182 9.32 -0.33 -13.53
CA PRO A 182 8.82 1.05 -13.55
C PRO A 182 7.64 1.29 -12.60
N ASN A 183 6.78 0.30 -12.40
CA ASN A 183 5.61 0.39 -11.53
C ASN A 183 5.97 0.50 -10.04
N TRP A 184 7.18 0.12 -9.64
CA TRP A 184 7.63 0.17 -8.24
C TRP A 184 8.65 1.28 -7.96
N ARG A 185 8.95 2.09 -8.99
CA ARG A 185 9.97 3.13 -8.92
C ARG A 185 9.74 4.09 -7.74
N LEU A 186 8.53 4.60 -7.57
CA LEU A 186 8.22 5.55 -6.51
C LEU A 186 8.33 4.95 -5.10
N GLU A 187 7.92 3.69 -4.94
CA GLU A 187 8.03 2.99 -3.66
C GLU A 187 9.49 2.67 -3.31
N VAL A 188 10.31 2.31 -4.31
CA VAL A 188 11.75 2.07 -4.13
C VAL A 188 12.46 3.36 -3.71
N LEU A 189 12.19 4.48 -4.36
CA LEU A 189 12.79 5.77 -4.00
C LEU A 189 12.30 6.26 -2.62
N ARG A 190 11.04 6.00 -2.28
CA ARG A 190 10.53 6.28 -0.92
C ARG A 190 11.25 5.44 0.13
N ALA A 191 11.46 4.14 -0.11
CA ALA A 191 12.21 3.26 0.78
C ALA A 191 13.68 3.70 0.92
N LEU A 192 14.30 4.12 -0.18
CA LEU A 192 15.65 4.68 -0.16
C LEU A 192 15.73 5.92 0.75
N GLY A 193 14.80 6.86 0.58
CA GLY A 193 14.71 8.06 1.43
C GLY A 193 14.49 7.77 2.91
N LYS A 194 13.84 6.65 3.24
CA LYS A 194 13.63 6.18 4.62
C LYS A 194 14.79 5.32 5.17
N GLY A 195 15.77 4.94 4.34
CA GLY A 195 16.82 3.98 4.73
C GLY A 195 16.30 2.55 4.94
N THR A 196 15.22 2.20 4.25
CA THR A 196 14.52 0.91 4.39
C THR A 196 14.53 0.08 3.10
N LEU A 197 15.55 0.29 2.26
CA LEU A 197 15.76 -0.42 1.01
C LEU A 197 16.98 -1.32 1.09
N ALA A 198 16.78 -2.62 1.17
CA ALA A 198 17.85 -3.60 1.05
C ALA A 198 18.12 -3.91 -0.44
N VAL A 199 19.38 -3.94 -0.85
CA VAL A 199 19.80 -4.24 -2.23
C VAL A 199 20.89 -5.30 -2.25
N SER A 200 20.87 -6.17 -3.26
CA SER A 200 21.99 -7.04 -3.59
C SER A 200 22.61 -6.61 -4.93
N ARG A 201 23.93 -6.74 -5.04
CA ARG A 201 24.71 -6.31 -6.20
C ARG A 201 25.49 -7.46 -6.83
N GLU A 202 25.97 -7.26 -8.07
CA GLU A 202 26.91 -8.21 -8.69
C GLU A 202 28.18 -8.31 -7.87
N PRO A 203 28.79 -9.51 -7.77
CA PRO A 203 30.10 -9.67 -7.14
C PRO A 203 31.16 -8.82 -7.85
N GLY A 204 31.85 -7.92 -7.12
CA GLY A 204 32.89 -7.05 -7.66
C GLY A 204 32.45 -5.64 -8.05
N GLY A 205 31.16 -5.27 -7.88
CA GLY A 205 30.68 -3.90 -8.02
C GLY A 205 30.92 -3.10 -6.74
N ASP A 206 32.05 -2.44 -6.63
CA ASP A 206 32.43 -1.62 -5.48
C ASP A 206 31.62 -0.32 -5.48
N SER A 207 31.08 0.03 -4.37
CA SER A 207 30.31 1.27 -4.12
C SER A 207 31.23 2.47 -3.93
N GLY A 208 32.16 2.72 -4.87
CA GLY A 208 33.03 3.87 -4.63
C GLY A 208 34.27 4.10 -5.44
N SER A 209 34.36 3.74 -6.72
CA SER A 209 35.44 4.27 -7.56
C SER A 209 34.88 4.83 -8.87
N GLY A 210 35.03 6.14 -9.04
CA GLY A 210 34.75 6.84 -10.30
C GLY A 210 35.58 6.23 -11.42
N GLY A 211 34.93 5.54 -12.32
CA GLY A 211 35.47 4.92 -13.50
C GLY A 211 34.40 4.76 -14.58
N ASP A 212 34.47 5.65 -15.55
CA ASP A 212 33.89 5.62 -16.89
C ASP A 212 32.34 5.44 -17.03
N SER A 213 31.71 6.54 -17.35
CA SER A 213 30.31 6.72 -17.66
C SER A 213 29.95 6.15 -19.05
N GLY A 214 29.75 4.84 -19.09
CA GLY A 214 29.27 4.16 -20.28
C GLY A 214 28.31 3.03 -19.90
N SER A 215 27.00 3.30 -19.89
CA SER A 215 25.88 2.44 -19.49
C SER A 215 25.59 2.45 -17.97
N GLY A 216 24.81 3.44 -17.52
CA GLY A 216 24.46 3.67 -16.12
C GLY A 216 23.43 2.69 -15.57
N GLY A 217 23.85 1.54 -15.14
CA GLY A 217 23.08 0.61 -14.33
C GLY A 217 24.03 -0.13 -13.41
N GLY A 218 24.41 0.49 -12.28
CA GLY A 218 25.24 -0.18 -11.27
C GLY A 218 24.61 -1.51 -10.92
N GLY A 219 25.33 -2.59 -11.12
CA GLY A 219 25.03 -4.01 -11.05
C GLY A 219 24.07 -4.53 -9.97
N TYR A 220 22.90 -3.92 -9.79
CA TYR A 220 21.88 -4.41 -8.87
C TYR A 220 21.27 -5.70 -9.38
N ARG A 221 21.13 -6.68 -8.51
CA ARG A 221 20.55 -7.99 -8.78
C ARG A 221 19.12 -8.08 -8.25
N SER A 222 18.88 -7.49 -7.09
CA SER A 222 17.57 -7.48 -6.44
C SER A 222 17.48 -6.37 -5.42
N PHE A 223 16.24 -6.04 -5.06
CA PHE A 223 15.94 -5.22 -3.91
C PHE A 223 14.80 -5.83 -3.08
N CYS A 224 14.72 -5.38 -1.83
CA CYS A 224 13.62 -5.63 -0.91
C CYS A 224 13.40 -4.37 -0.07
N ALA A 225 12.27 -3.71 -0.28
CA ALA A 225 11.84 -2.57 0.50
C ALA A 225 11.02 -3.01 1.72
N TYR A 226 11.02 -2.22 2.78
CA TYR A 226 10.16 -2.42 3.95
C TYR A 226 9.76 -1.05 4.53
N ASP A 227 8.70 -1.01 5.32
CA ASP A 227 8.14 0.22 5.92
C ASP A 227 7.83 1.33 4.89
N VAL A 228 7.48 0.95 3.66
CA VAL A 228 7.23 1.93 2.59
C VAL A 228 5.96 2.71 2.86
N ASN A 229 4.82 2.03 2.89
CA ASN A 229 3.50 2.62 3.07
C ASN A 229 2.97 2.41 4.49
N ARG A 230 3.30 1.26 5.09
CA ARG A 230 2.89 0.86 6.44
C ARG A 230 4.07 0.30 7.21
N LYS A 231 4.14 0.57 8.52
CA LYS A 231 5.16 0.02 9.42
C LYS A 231 4.99 -1.49 9.60
N GLY A 232 6.09 -2.20 9.71
CA GLY A 232 6.07 -3.66 9.81
C GLY A 232 5.74 -4.39 8.51
N THR A 233 5.62 -3.67 7.39
CA THR A 233 5.31 -4.27 6.09
C THR A 233 6.56 -4.43 5.22
N LEU A 234 6.53 -5.44 4.35
CA LEU A 234 7.60 -5.80 3.42
C LEU A 234 7.05 -5.78 2.00
N GLY A 235 7.74 -5.07 1.14
CA GLY A 235 7.44 -4.87 -0.27
C GLY A 235 7.63 -3.40 -0.70
N PRO A 236 7.88 -3.17 -2.01
CA PRO A 236 8.03 -4.16 -3.06
C PRO A 236 9.33 -4.95 -2.96
N VAL A 237 9.32 -6.16 -3.54
CA VAL A 237 10.48 -7.06 -3.63
C VAL A 237 10.66 -7.49 -5.07
N ALA A 238 11.83 -7.27 -5.64
CA ALA A 238 12.09 -7.67 -7.02
C ALA A 238 13.51 -8.16 -7.25
N VAL A 239 13.62 -8.90 -8.33
CA VAL A 239 14.87 -9.44 -8.86
C VAL A 239 15.01 -8.97 -10.31
N ARG A 240 16.20 -8.62 -10.75
CA ARG A 240 16.46 -8.33 -12.15
C ARG A 240 15.90 -9.47 -13.03
N PRO A 241 15.14 -9.18 -14.09
CA PRO A 241 14.37 -10.20 -14.83
C PRO A 241 15.18 -11.41 -15.29
N ASP A 242 16.41 -11.21 -15.76
CA ASP A 242 17.32 -12.28 -16.22
C ASP A 242 17.83 -13.20 -15.09
N LEU A 243 17.70 -12.76 -13.82
CA LEU A 243 18.11 -13.52 -12.62
C LEU A 243 16.94 -14.16 -11.88
N MET A 244 15.71 -14.01 -12.38
CA MET A 244 14.54 -14.63 -11.77
C MET A 244 14.68 -16.14 -11.69
N GLY A 245 14.22 -16.73 -10.59
CA GLY A 245 14.32 -18.17 -10.34
C GLY A 245 15.71 -18.68 -9.94
N LYS A 246 16.75 -17.84 -10.01
CA LYS A 246 18.16 -18.22 -9.71
C LYS A 246 18.59 -17.92 -8.26
N GLY A 247 17.64 -17.59 -7.37
CA GLY A 247 17.92 -17.30 -5.96
C GLY A 247 18.48 -15.89 -5.67
N ALA A 248 18.58 -15.02 -6.67
CA ALA A 248 19.21 -13.70 -6.54
C ALA A 248 18.48 -12.76 -5.54
N GLY A 249 17.17 -12.98 -5.31
CA GLY A 249 16.38 -12.17 -4.37
C GLY A 249 16.51 -12.56 -2.90
N VAL A 250 17.10 -13.72 -2.59
CA VAL A 250 17.12 -14.27 -1.23
C VAL A 250 17.97 -13.38 -0.29
N ALA A 251 19.09 -12.88 -0.77
CA ALA A 251 19.98 -12.03 0.03
C ALA A 251 19.30 -10.72 0.44
N ALA A 252 18.69 -9.99 -0.50
CA ALA A 252 17.98 -8.75 -0.19
C ALA A 252 16.76 -8.99 0.72
N LEU A 253 16.00 -10.07 0.47
CA LEU A 253 14.85 -10.45 1.31
C LEU A 253 15.28 -10.74 2.74
N LEU A 254 16.24 -11.63 2.96
CA LEU A 254 16.70 -11.99 4.30
C LEU A 254 17.37 -10.81 5.01
N HIS A 255 18.16 -10.01 4.29
CA HIS A 255 18.75 -8.81 4.85
C HIS A 255 17.66 -7.84 5.37
N ALA A 256 16.62 -7.55 4.57
CA ALA A 256 15.49 -6.71 4.99
C ALA A 256 14.78 -7.27 6.23
N LEU A 257 14.48 -8.57 6.26
CA LEU A 257 13.84 -9.22 7.41
C LEU A 257 14.71 -9.14 8.69
N HIS A 258 16.03 -9.31 8.57
CA HIS A 258 16.94 -9.15 9.70
C HIS A 258 17.04 -7.69 10.17
N ARG A 259 16.96 -6.71 9.24
CA ARG A 259 16.88 -5.29 9.59
C ARG A 259 15.61 -4.96 10.35
N MET A 260 14.45 -5.47 9.89
CA MET A 260 13.18 -5.32 10.60
C MET A 260 13.23 -5.94 12.01
N ARG A 261 13.79 -7.14 12.14
CA ARG A 261 13.99 -7.76 13.46
C ARG A 261 14.88 -6.89 14.36
N ALA A 262 15.97 -6.36 13.85
CA ALA A 262 16.88 -5.48 14.60
C ALA A 262 16.21 -4.15 15.00
N ALA A 263 15.23 -3.67 14.22
CA ALA A 263 14.40 -2.53 14.56
C ALA A 263 13.29 -2.83 15.60
N GLY A 264 13.21 -4.10 16.07
CA GLY A 264 12.27 -4.50 17.12
C GLY A 264 10.95 -5.09 16.66
N TYR A 265 10.75 -5.30 15.34
CA TYR A 265 9.56 -5.98 14.85
C TYR A 265 9.61 -7.47 15.23
N ALA A 266 8.51 -8.01 15.73
CA ALA A 266 8.35 -9.44 15.96
C ALA A 266 7.94 -10.19 14.69
N LYS A 267 7.24 -9.52 13.79
CA LYS A 267 6.68 -10.06 12.57
C LYS A 267 6.88 -9.06 11.41
N ALA A 268 6.93 -9.58 10.18
CA ALA A 268 6.83 -8.80 8.96
C ALA A 268 5.58 -9.23 8.20
N GLU A 269 4.81 -8.28 7.69
CA GLU A 269 3.68 -8.55 6.79
C GLU A 269 4.08 -8.23 5.35
N VAL A 270 4.11 -9.25 4.51
CA VAL A 270 4.32 -9.08 3.06
C VAL A 270 3.01 -8.67 2.44
N LEU A 271 2.97 -7.47 1.86
CA LEU A 271 1.76 -6.95 1.26
C LEU A 271 1.61 -7.42 -0.19
N TRP A 272 0.34 -7.66 -0.58
CA TRP A 272 -0.04 -7.91 -1.98
C TRP A 272 0.88 -8.94 -2.66
N VAL A 273 0.90 -10.13 -2.09
CA VAL A 273 1.83 -11.18 -2.50
C VAL A 273 1.54 -11.66 -3.92
N GLY A 274 2.52 -11.55 -4.82
CA GLY A 274 2.52 -12.21 -6.11
C GLY A 274 3.04 -13.66 -5.96
N PRO A 275 4.37 -13.89 -6.03
CA PRO A 275 4.92 -15.24 -5.90
C PRO A 275 4.99 -15.68 -4.43
N VAL A 276 4.31 -16.76 -4.06
CA VAL A 276 4.29 -17.31 -2.69
C VAL A 276 5.63 -17.95 -2.30
N VAL A 277 6.30 -18.59 -3.23
CA VAL A 277 7.44 -19.48 -2.96
C VAL A 277 8.59 -18.80 -2.20
N PRO A 278 9.07 -17.59 -2.55
CA PRO A 278 10.18 -16.96 -1.84
C PRO A 278 9.84 -16.71 -0.37
N TYR A 279 8.62 -16.29 -0.08
CA TYR A 279 8.18 -15.99 1.29
C TYR A 279 7.91 -17.25 2.11
N ALA A 280 7.32 -18.29 1.50
CA ALA A 280 7.12 -19.57 2.15
C ALA A 280 8.46 -20.22 2.60
N ARG A 281 9.54 -20.05 1.82
CA ARG A 281 10.88 -20.56 2.16
C ARG A 281 11.49 -19.91 3.40
N VAL A 282 11.06 -18.71 3.75
CA VAL A 282 11.48 -17.99 4.96
C VAL A 282 10.43 -18.05 6.09
N GLY A 283 9.46 -18.97 5.98
CA GLY A 283 8.45 -19.22 7.00
C GLY A 283 7.16 -18.42 6.86
N GLY A 284 6.98 -17.70 5.74
CA GLY A 284 5.79 -16.91 5.47
C GLY A 284 4.53 -17.78 5.33
N ARG A 285 3.43 -17.30 5.90
CA ARG A 285 2.10 -17.93 5.83
C ARG A 285 1.05 -16.89 5.46
N VAL A 286 0.10 -17.26 4.59
CA VAL A 286 -1.04 -16.39 4.29
C VAL A 286 -1.80 -16.11 5.60
N ASN A 287 -1.98 -14.83 5.90
CA ASN A 287 -2.66 -14.36 7.11
C ASN A 287 -3.92 -13.55 6.82
N ARG A 288 -3.95 -12.77 5.73
CA ARG A 288 -5.08 -11.92 5.37
C ARG A 288 -5.41 -12.05 3.89
N VAL A 289 -6.70 -11.98 3.57
CA VAL A 289 -7.21 -12.04 2.18
C VAL A 289 -8.06 -10.82 1.92
N PHE A 290 -7.92 -10.24 0.74
CA PHE A 290 -8.58 -9.02 0.31
C PHE A 290 -9.26 -9.24 -1.03
N PHE A 291 -10.47 -8.71 -1.18
CA PHE A 291 -11.17 -8.67 -2.46
C PHE A 291 -11.00 -7.29 -3.11
N VAL A 292 -10.64 -7.25 -4.37
CA VAL A 292 -10.66 -6.02 -5.18
C VAL A 292 -12.03 -5.91 -5.82
N TYR A 293 -12.69 -4.80 -5.57
CA TYR A 293 -13.98 -4.47 -6.14
C TYR A 293 -13.83 -3.36 -7.16
N ARG A 294 -14.54 -3.50 -8.29
CA ARG A 294 -14.54 -2.49 -9.36
C ARG A 294 -15.96 -2.26 -9.89
N ARG A 295 -16.22 -1.02 -10.29
CA ARG A 295 -17.44 -0.60 -10.98
C ARG A 295 -17.07 0.35 -12.10
N PHE A 296 -17.72 0.23 -13.28
CA PHE A 296 -17.67 1.23 -14.32
C PHE A 296 -18.69 2.33 -14.01
N LEU A 297 -18.27 3.58 -14.20
CA LEU A 297 -19.14 4.73 -14.07
C LEU A 297 -19.97 4.91 -15.36
N PRO A 298 -21.20 5.44 -15.24
CA PRO A 298 -22.07 5.64 -16.41
C PRO A 298 -21.55 6.71 -17.38
#